data_e95ad6e1d66448840758229bbdd54335
#
_entry.id   e95ad6e1d66448840758229bbdd54335
#
_cell.length_a   1.000
_cell.length_b   1.000
_cell.length_c   1.000
_cell.angle_alpha   90.00
_cell.angle_beta   90.00
_cell.angle_gamma   90.00
#
_symmetry.space_group_name_H-M   'P 1'
#
loop_
_entity.id
_entity.type
_entity.pdbx_description
1 polymer ?
#
loop_
_entity_poly.entity_id
_entity_poly.type
_entity_poly.pdbx_seq_one_letter_code
_entity_poly.pdbx_strand_id
1 'polypeptide(L)'
;HDLVLVNAGSSAGSEDFTARIVEKTGKLLVHGVAVRPGHPVILGMIRRSDQNSWVPVVGVPGYPVSAALTGEIFVKPLIAIWLGKTPDQPEEITAHLTRKITSPPGDDDFVRVVVGRVGERMLAAPLNRGAGTITSLVRADGITMIPRGVQGYDAGQPVQVRLYRSQDQIRRTIFAIGSHDMTLDLLASALESRGRRLVSANVGSQGGLVAIRRGETHMAGCHLLDPDSGVYNLAAVKEYLPEMDVKIVRWVQRQQGLIVARGNPKEIHGLEDLAKPGVSFVNRQRGAGLAGPVAIEGLVWNGYQIQIGIDRRCFPRAGWIGSRHLQGMPQRLHTWRQSPASLLDPRDQIQ
;
A
#
# COMPACT_ATOMS: atom_id res chain seq x y z
N HIS A 1 -9.07 13.24 -36.04
CA HIS A 1 -8.62 13.20 -34.64
C HIS A 1 -7.64 14.34 -34.41
N ASP A 2 -7.71 14.97 -33.24
CA ASP A 2 -6.87 16.12 -32.89
C ASP A 2 -5.66 15.73 -32.04
N LEU A 3 -5.69 14.51 -31.46
CA LEU A 3 -4.60 13.87 -30.72
C LEU A 3 -4.66 12.37 -30.95
N VAL A 4 -3.50 11.74 -31.10
CA VAL A 4 -3.35 10.28 -31.16
C VAL A 4 -2.56 9.80 -29.94
N LEU A 5 -3.13 8.88 -29.19
CA LEU A 5 -2.45 8.19 -28.10
C LEU A 5 -2.17 6.75 -28.55
N VAL A 6 -0.91 6.33 -28.52
CA VAL A 6 -0.49 4.97 -28.84
C VAL A 6 -0.08 4.30 -27.53
N ASN A 7 -0.87 3.35 -27.05
CA ASN A 7 -0.57 2.63 -25.83
C ASN A 7 0.28 1.40 -26.10
N ALA A 8 1.29 1.17 -25.26
CA ALA A 8 2.21 0.02 -25.34
C ALA A 8 2.96 -0.07 -26.68
N GLY A 9 3.77 0.89 -26.99
CA GLY A 9 4.60 0.92 -28.20
C GLY A 9 5.71 1.96 -28.05
N SER A 10 6.04 2.32 -26.81
CA SER A 10 7.04 3.36 -26.50
C SER A 10 8.28 2.81 -25.79
N SER A 11 8.40 1.49 -25.63
CA SER A 11 9.54 0.85 -24.99
C SER A 11 10.78 0.86 -25.89
N ALA A 12 11.97 0.77 -25.33
CA ALA A 12 13.23 0.59 -26.09
C ALA A 12 13.43 -0.86 -26.57
N GLY A 13 12.39 -1.70 -26.57
CA GLY A 13 12.43 -3.07 -27.06
C GLY A 13 12.56 -3.14 -28.59
N SER A 14 13.16 -4.20 -29.10
CA SER A 14 13.38 -4.43 -30.53
C SER A 14 12.08 -4.49 -31.38
N GLU A 15 10.95 -4.70 -30.72
CA GLU A 15 9.61 -4.79 -31.33
C GLU A 15 8.81 -3.48 -31.24
N ASP A 16 9.40 -2.40 -30.73
CA ASP A 16 8.73 -1.11 -30.61
C ASP A 16 8.93 -0.27 -31.86
N PHE A 17 7.93 -0.28 -32.72
CA PHE A 17 7.96 0.43 -34.00
C PHE A 17 7.39 1.85 -33.94
N THR A 18 6.84 2.28 -32.82
CA THR A 18 6.10 3.56 -32.74
C THR A 18 6.99 4.75 -33.08
N ALA A 19 8.20 4.83 -32.54
CA ALA A 19 9.15 5.90 -32.86
C ALA A 19 9.45 5.96 -34.34
N ARG A 20 9.75 4.81 -34.97
CA ARG A 20 10.06 4.71 -36.42
C ARG A 20 8.87 5.07 -37.31
N ILE A 21 7.65 4.72 -36.87
CA ILE A 21 6.44 5.09 -37.60
C ILE A 21 6.23 6.60 -37.54
N VAL A 22 6.37 7.20 -36.37
CA VAL A 22 6.26 8.65 -36.20
C VAL A 22 7.32 9.40 -37.02
N GLU A 23 8.56 8.92 -37.07
CA GLU A 23 9.61 9.48 -37.93
C GLU A 23 9.26 9.42 -39.44
N LYS A 24 8.70 8.29 -39.89
CA LYS A 24 8.32 8.10 -41.30
C LYS A 24 7.10 8.92 -41.71
N THR A 25 6.15 9.16 -40.80
CA THR A 25 4.88 9.82 -41.11
C THR A 25 4.87 11.28 -40.67
N GLY A 26 5.90 11.74 -39.97
CA GLY A 26 5.93 13.09 -39.45
C GLY A 26 7.25 13.48 -38.82
N LYS A 27 7.20 13.96 -37.59
CA LYS A 27 8.36 14.41 -36.79
C LYS A 27 8.35 13.73 -35.44
N LEU A 28 9.42 13.03 -35.10
CA LEU A 28 9.72 12.59 -33.72
C LEU A 28 10.35 13.78 -32.96
N LEU A 29 9.73 14.21 -31.87
CA LEU A 29 10.22 15.35 -31.08
C LEU A 29 11.00 14.87 -29.85
N VAL A 30 10.49 13.84 -29.17
CA VAL A 30 11.10 13.27 -27.96
C VAL A 30 10.95 11.75 -27.98
N HIS A 31 12.02 11.04 -27.63
CA HIS A 31 12.01 9.60 -27.39
C HIS A 31 12.67 9.33 -26.02
N GLY A 32 11.83 9.13 -25.03
CA GLY A 32 12.23 8.99 -23.63
C GLY A 32 12.30 10.33 -22.90
N VAL A 33 11.84 10.30 -21.65
CA VAL A 33 11.87 11.45 -20.72
C VAL A 33 12.47 11.02 -19.40
N ALA A 34 13.15 11.93 -18.69
CA ALA A 34 13.76 11.65 -17.41
C ALA A 34 12.72 11.66 -16.27
N VAL A 35 11.74 10.75 -16.34
CA VAL A 35 10.62 10.63 -15.39
C VAL A 35 10.44 9.16 -14.98
N ARG A 36 10.23 8.92 -13.72
CA ARG A 36 9.96 7.60 -13.16
C ARG A 36 8.67 7.58 -12.31
N PRO A 37 7.74 6.64 -12.53
CA PRO A 37 7.67 5.71 -13.67
C PRO A 37 7.21 6.44 -14.94
N GLY A 38 7.60 5.96 -16.12
CA GLY A 38 7.14 6.57 -17.37
C GLY A 38 8.26 7.03 -18.30
N HIS A 39 9.49 6.61 -18.05
CA HIS A 39 10.66 6.94 -18.86
C HIS A 39 10.43 6.78 -20.39
N PRO A 40 9.87 5.65 -20.91
CA PRO A 40 9.75 5.45 -22.35
C PRO A 40 8.51 6.14 -22.94
N VAL A 41 8.46 7.45 -22.91
CA VAL A 41 7.44 8.26 -23.58
C VAL A 41 7.93 8.70 -24.96
N ILE A 42 7.05 8.67 -25.96
CA ILE A 42 7.31 9.23 -27.28
C ILE A 42 6.40 10.45 -27.46
N LEU A 43 6.98 11.57 -27.88
CA LEU A 43 6.25 12.76 -28.30
C LEU A 43 6.58 13.06 -29.76
N GLY A 44 5.57 13.23 -30.57
CA GLY A 44 5.73 13.48 -32.00
C GLY A 44 4.56 14.18 -32.63
N MET A 45 4.71 14.48 -33.90
CA MET A 45 3.69 15.08 -34.77
C MET A 45 3.61 14.26 -36.04
N ILE A 46 2.41 13.86 -36.47
CA ILE A 46 2.17 13.21 -37.76
C ILE A 46 1.39 14.14 -38.68
N ARG A 47 1.60 13.98 -39.98
CA ARG A 47 0.84 14.75 -40.96
C ARG A 47 -0.55 14.17 -41.14
N ARG A 48 -1.54 15.02 -41.23
CA ARG A 48 -2.89 14.63 -41.64
C ARG A 48 -2.90 14.29 -43.14
N SER A 49 -3.87 13.54 -43.58
CA SER A 49 -4.01 13.15 -45.02
C SER A 49 -4.13 14.34 -45.96
N ASP A 50 -4.59 15.50 -45.49
CA ASP A 50 -4.62 16.77 -46.21
C ASP A 50 -3.24 17.40 -46.43
N GLN A 51 -2.19 16.83 -45.78
CA GLN A 51 -0.79 17.26 -45.80
C GLN A 51 -0.52 18.68 -45.27
N ASN A 52 -1.52 19.47 -44.91
CA ASN A 52 -1.38 20.84 -44.45
C ASN A 52 -1.45 21.00 -42.92
N SER A 53 -1.94 20.01 -42.23
CA SER A 53 -2.11 20.08 -40.76
C SER A 53 -1.36 18.95 -40.03
N TRP A 54 -1.02 19.23 -38.80
CA TRP A 54 -0.26 18.31 -37.94
C TRP A 54 -1.14 17.81 -36.81
N VAL A 55 -0.96 16.55 -36.44
CA VAL A 55 -1.64 15.92 -35.30
C VAL A 55 -0.57 15.45 -34.30
N PRO A 56 -0.64 15.88 -33.04
CA PRO A 56 0.22 15.36 -32.00
C PRO A 56 0.01 13.87 -31.77
N VAL A 57 1.11 13.17 -31.53
CA VAL A 57 1.15 11.77 -31.16
C VAL A 57 1.88 11.63 -29.84
N VAL A 58 1.27 10.92 -28.90
CA VAL A 58 1.91 10.55 -27.63
C VAL A 58 1.98 9.03 -27.54
N GLY A 59 3.19 8.48 -27.56
CA GLY A 59 3.45 7.08 -27.23
C GLY A 59 3.44 6.92 -25.71
N VAL A 60 2.45 6.20 -25.21
CA VAL A 60 2.19 6.02 -23.78
C VAL A 60 2.75 4.68 -23.32
N PRO A 61 3.54 4.63 -22.22
CA PRO A 61 4.03 3.38 -21.67
C PRO A 61 2.89 2.42 -21.30
N GLY A 62 3.03 1.13 -21.57
CA GLY A 62 1.97 0.13 -21.36
C GLY A 62 1.63 -0.18 -19.90
N TYR A 63 2.49 0.19 -18.94
CA TYR A 63 2.22 -0.03 -17.53
C TYR A 63 1.24 1.03 -16.97
N PRO A 64 0.20 0.63 -16.21
CA PRO A 64 -0.89 1.51 -15.79
C PRO A 64 -0.45 2.79 -15.09
N VAL A 65 0.52 2.68 -14.18
CA VAL A 65 1.00 3.84 -13.41
C VAL A 65 1.79 4.81 -14.30
N SER A 66 2.60 4.28 -15.20
CA SER A 66 3.35 5.07 -16.18
C SER A 66 2.40 5.78 -17.14
N ALA A 67 1.38 5.06 -17.62
CA ALA A 67 0.37 5.62 -18.49
C ALA A 67 -0.42 6.77 -17.84
N ALA A 68 -0.86 6.58 -16.59
CA ALA A 68 -1.56 7.62 -15.85
C ALA A 68 -0.68 8.86 -15.65
N LEU A 69 0.58 8.67 -15.26
CA LEU A 69 1.52 9.79 -15.07
C LEU A 69 1.83 10.51 -16.38
N THR A 70 1.98 9.78 -17.49
CA THR A 70 2.11 10.38 -18.85
C THR A 70 0.91 11.23 -19.18
N GLY A 71 -0.30 10.75 -18.89
CA GLY A 71 -1.54 11.51 -19.05
C GLY A 71 -1.54 12.81 -18.24
N GLU A 72 -1.14 12.76 -16.98
CA GLU A 72 -1.10 13.93 -16.10
C GLU A 72 -0.04 14.96 -16.53
N ILE A 73 1.13 14.52 -16.97
CA ILE A 73 2.25 15.43 -17.29
C ILE A 73 2.11 16.04 -18.68
N PHE A 74 1.66 15.27 -19.68
CA PHE A 74 1.70 15.71 -21.08
C PHE A 74 0.30 15.90 -21.69
N VAL A 75 -0.62 14.97 -21.49
CA VAL A 75 -1.91 14.97 -22.22
C VAL A 75 -2.88 15.99 -21.59
N LYS A 76 -3.05 15.96 -20.28
CA LYS A 76 -3.99 16.85 -19.59
C LYS A 76 -3.66 18.33 -19.76
N PRO A 77 -2.39 18.79 -19.60
CA PRO A 77 -2.04 20.17 -19.86
C PRO A 77 -2.24 20.59 -21.32
N LEU A 78 -1.91 19.71 -22.27
CA LEU A 78 -2.10 20.00 -23.69
C LEU A 78 -3.61 20.22 -24.03
N ILE A 79 -4.48 19.36 -23.53
CA ILE A 79 -5.93 19.50 -23.71
C ILE A 79 -6.44 20.77 -23.04
N ALA A 80 -5.97 21.11 -21.85
CA ALA A 80 -6.37 22.33 -21.16
C ALA A 80 -6.03 23.59 -22.01
N ILE A 81 -4.81 23.65 -22.54
CA ILE A 81 -4.37 24.74 -23.42
C ILE A 81 -5.26 24.84 -24.67
N TRP A 82 -5.57 23.72 -25.31
CA TRP A 82 -6.43 23.74 -26.50
C TRP A 82 -7.86 24.20 -26.21
N LEU A 83 -8.34 23.94 -25.01
CA LEU A 83 -9.65 24.41 -24.54
C LEU A 83 -9.63 25.86 -24.05
N GLY A 84 -8.51 26.57 -24.19
CA GLY A 84 -8.35 27.93 -23.66
C GLY A 84 -8.39 28.01 -22.12
N LYS A 85 -8.10 26.91 -21.44
CA LYS A 85 -8.10 26.82 -19.97
C LYS A 85 -6.66 26.86 -19.45
N THR A 86 -6.48 27.47 -18.30
CA THR A 86 -5.24 27.27 -17.53
C THR A 86 -5.18 25.81 -17.05
N PRO A 87 -4.05 25.10 -17.23
CA PRO A 87 -3.90 23.77 -16.66
C PRO A 87 -4.18 23.77 -15.15
N ASP A 88 -4.89 22.77 -14.69
CA ASP A 88 -5.17 22.62 -13.25
C ASP A 88 -3.88 22.64 -12.45
N GLN A 89 -3.85 23.46 -11.42
CA GLN A 89 -2.82 23.41 -10.40
C GLN A 89 -3.42 22.67 -9.21
N PRO A 90 -3.13 21.36 -9.04
CA PRO A 90 -3.63 20.62 -7.91
C PRO A 90 -3.08 21.22 -6.62
N GLU A 91 -3.88 21.13 -5.57
CA GLU A 91 -3.49 21.59 -4.24
C GLU A 91 -2.21 20.87 -3.77
N GLU A 92 -1.26 21.63 -3.22
CA GLU A 92 -0.02 21.10 -2.65
C GLU A 92 0.01 21.34 -1.14
N ILE A 93 0.47 20.32 -0.42
CA ILE A 93 0.67 20.39 1.03
C ILE A 93 2.05 19.90 1.40
N THR A 94 2.56 20.39 2.53
CA THR A 94 3.74 19.80 3.16
C THR A 94 3.34 18.70 4.10
N ALA A 95 3.92 17.50 3.91
CA ALA A 95 3.70 16.35 4.77
C ALA A 95 5.02 15.65 5.11
N HIS A 96 5.09 14.99 6.28
CA HIS A 96 6.30 14.31 6.74
C HIS A 96 6.26 12.83 6.34
N LEU A 97 7.34 12.33 5.79
CA LEU A 97 7.45 10.93 5.39
C LEU A 97 7.41 9.99 6.60
N THR A 98 6.58 8.93 6.52
CA THR A 98 6.52 7.90 7.57
C THR A 98 7.67 6.89 7.47
N ARG A 99 8.31 6.80 6.30
CA ARG A 99 9.47 5.91 6.07
C ARG A 99 10.40 6.49 5.00
N LYS A 100 11.64 6.03 5.01
CA LYS A 100 12.64 6.37 4.01
C LYS A 100 12.17 5.99 2.60
N ILE A 101 12.44 6.88 1.65
CA ILE A 101 12.30 6.64 0.20
C ILE A 101 13.69 6.77 -0.41
N THR A 102 14.14 5.75 -1.13
CA THR A 102 15.35 5.82 -1.95
C THR A 102 14.96 6.14 -3.39
N SER A 103 15.73 6.94 -4.09
CA SER A 103 15.54 7.23 -5.51
C SER A 103 16.86 7.09 -6.25
N PRO A 104 16.92 6.34 -7.36
CA PRO A 104 18.11 6.35 -8.19
C PRO A 104 18.27 7.70 -8.87
N PRO A 105 19.50 8.18 -9.07
CA PRO A 105 19.76 9.45 -9.75
C PRO A 105 19.38 9.37 -11.23
N GLY A 106 19.15 10.53 -11.85
CA GLY A 106 18.94 10.65 -13.29
C GLY A 106 17.50 10.94 -13.72
N ASP A 107 16.50 10.49 -12.96
CA ASP A 107 15.08 10.72 -13.25
C ASP A 107 14.39 11.51 -12.13
N ASP A 108 13.43 12.33 -12.50
CA ASP A 108 12.46 12.87 -11.55
C ASP A 108 11.51 11.75 -11.15
N ASP A 109 11.52 11.37 -9.87
CA ASP A 109 10.87 10.17 -9.38
C ASP A 109 9.55 10.52 -8.68
N PHE A 110 8.45 10.15 -9.30
CA PHE A 110 7.10 10.41 -8.83
C PHE A 110 6.58 9.29 -7.94
N VAL A 111 6.56 9.54 -6.64
CA VAL A 111 6.18 8.57 -5.61
C VAL A 111 4.76 8.83 -5.14
N ARG A 112 3.89 7.85 -5.34
CA ARG A 112 2.52 7.89 -4.82
C ARG A 112 2.54 7.72 -3.32
N VAL A 113 1.76 8.57 -2.63
CA VAL A 113 1.66 8.58 -1.18
C VAL A 113 0.22 8.55 -0.72
N VAL A 114 0.01 7.97 0.43
CA VAL A 114 -1.21 8.17 1.20
C VAL A 114 -0.94 9.26 2.22
N VAL A 115 -1.90 10.14 2.41
CA VAL A 115 -1.78 11.28 3.30
C VAL A 115 -2.83 11.21 4.41
N GLY A 116 -2.45 11.62 5.60
CA GLY A 116 -3.37 11.75 6.72
C GLY A 116 -2.79 12.61 7.83
N ARG A 117 -3.70 13.16 8.63
CA ARG A 117 -3.34 13.98 9.78
C ARG A 117 -3.37 13.14 11.04
N VAL A 118 -2.26 13.01 11.73
CA VAL A 118 -2.16 12.33 13.04
C VAL A 118 -1.74 13.37 14.08
N GLY A 119 -2.62 13.68 15.03
CA GLY A 119 -2.45 14.85 15.89
C GLY A 119 -2.36 16.13 15.06
N GLU A 120 -1.30 16.91 15.25
CA GLU A 120 -1.06 18.14 14.49
C GLU A 120 -0.17 17.93 13.24
N ARG A 121 0.27 16.70 12.98
CA ARG A 121 1.21 16.42 11.91
C ARG A 121 0.50 15.88 10.67
N MET A 122 0.83 16.45 9.51
CA MET A 122 0.49 15.86 8.22
C MET A 122 1.55 14.83 7.86
N LEU A 123 1.12 13.61 7.59
CA LEU A 123 2.01 12.48 7.28
C LEU A 123 1.77 11.98 5.87
N ALA A 124 2.86 11.57 5.21
CA ALA A 124 2.85 10.95 3.89
C ALA A 124 3.45 9.55 3.98
N ALA A 125 2.64 8.53 3.75
CA ALA A 125 3.08 7.13 3.72
C ALA A 125 3.28 6.69 2.27
N PRO A 126 4.52 6.39 1.83
CA PRO A 126 4.78 5.95 0.47
C PRO A 126 4.12 4.61 0.16
N LEU A 127 3.49 4.51 -1.01
CA LEU A 127 2.94 3.27 -1.54
C LEU A 127 4.00 2.46 -2.31
N ASN A 128 3.64 1.22 -2.68
CA ASN A 128 4.47 0.39 -3.53
C ASN A 128 4.70 1.06 -4.89
N ARG A 129 5.94 1.04 -5.37
CA ARG A 129 6.42 1.83 -6.50
C ARG A 129 6.36 1.10 -7.84
N GLY A 130 5.88 -0.13 -7.89
CA GLY A 130 5.76 -0.89 -9.14
C GLY A 130 4.94 -0.15 -10.19
N ALA A 131 5.45 -0.05 -11.42
CA ALA A 131 4.76 0.60 -12.54
C ALA A 131 3.45 -0.11 -12.92
N GLY A 132 3.37 -1.43 -12.69
CA GLY A 132 2.19 -2.25 -12.92
C GLY A 132 1.19 -2.29 -11.76
N THR A 133 1.49 -1.67 -10.61
CA THR A 133 0.65 -1.76 -9.40
C THR A 133 -0.52 -0.77 -9.47
N ILE A 134 -1.56 -1.11 -10.24
CA ILE A 134 -2.75 -0.28 -10.45
C ILE A 134 -3.44 0.11 -9.12
N THR A 135 -3.45 -0.78 -8.13
CA THR A 135 -4.02 -0.52 -6.80
C THR A 135 -3.38 0.67 -6.11
N SER A 136 -2.13 0.99 -6.43
CA SER A 136 -1.46 2.17 -5.88
C SER A 136 -2.04 3.50 -6.42
N LEU A 137 -2.60 3.52 -7.63
CA LEU A 137 -3.31 4.68 -8.18
C LEU A 137 -4.63 4.92 -7.45
N VAL A 138 -5.37 3.84 -7.18
CA VAL A 138 -6.65 3.91 -6.46
C VAL A 138 -6.45 4.35 -5.01
N ARG A 139 -5.40 3.85 -4.36
CA ARG A 139 -5.12 4.10 -2.93
C ARG A 139 -4.41 5.42 -2.67
N ALA A 140 -3.73 6.00 -3.66
CA ALA A 140 -2.98 7.25 -3.48
C ALA A 140 -3.90 8.43 -3.15
N ASP A 141 -3.45 9.25 -2.24
CA ASP A 141 -4.04 10.56 -1.93
C ASP A 141 -3.33 11.69 -2.62
N GLY A 142 -2.13 11.43 -3.08
CA GLY A 142 -1.30 12.38 -3.79
C GLY A 142 -0.01 11.75 -4.27
N ILE A 143 0.82 12.61 -4.82
CA ILE A 143 2.11 12.26 -5.37
C ILE A 143 3.16 13.26 -4.88
N THR A 144 4.32 12.77 -4.50
CA THR A 144 5.50 13.58 -4.22
C THR A 144 6.55 13.32 -5.28
N MET A 145 7.28 14.34 -5.67
CA MET A 145 8.35 14.25 -6.66
C MET A 145 9.71 14.35 -5.98
N ILE A 146 10.59 13.42 -6.25
CA ILE A 146 11.99 13.43 -5.85
C ILE A 146 12.80 13.89 -7.07
N PRO A 147 13.45 15.05 -7.02
CA PRO A 147 14.21 15.57 -8.15
C PRO A 147 15.36 14.64 -8.55
N ARG A 148 15.70 14.59 -9.81
CA ARG A 148 16.74 13.73 -10.42
C ARG A 148 18.11 13.82 -9.78
N GLY A 149 18.43 14.89 -9.09
CA GLY A 149 19.69 15.08 -8.36
C GLY A 149 19.67 14.59 -6.91
N VAL A 150 18.52 14.08 -6.42
CA VAL A 150 18.33 13.67 -5.03
C VAL A 150 18.16 12.14 -4.96
N GLN A 151 18.95 11.49 -4.10
CA GLN A 151 18.90 10.02 -3.94
C GLN A 151 17.80 9.54 -3.00
N GLY A 152 16.88 10.41 -2.62
CA GLY A 152 15.74 10.08 -1.76
C GLY A 152 15.63 11.00 -0.55
N TYR A 153 14.72 10.63 0.33
CA TYR A 153 14.43 11.33 1.58
C TYR A 153 14.34 10.35 2.73
N ASP A 154 14.80 10.75 3.91
CA ASP A 154 14.71 9.93 5.12
C ASP A 154 13.31 10.02 5.76
N ALA A 155 13.01 9.07 6.64
CA ALA A 155 11.80 9.11 7.45
C ALA A 155 11.76 10.40 8.30
N GLY A 156 10.59 11.00 8.40
CA GLY A 156 10.38 12.27 9.12
C GLY A 156 10.71 13.53 8.32
N GLN A 157 11.36 13.44 7.18
CA GLN A 157 11.63 14.61 6.34
C GLN A 157 10.34 15.17 5.71
N PRO A 158 10.20 16.51 5.62
CA PRO A 158 9.07 17.14 4.93
C PRO A 158 9.22 17.00 3.42
N VAL A 159 8.12 16.71 2.75
CA VAL A 159 8.01 16.66 1.29
C VAL A 159 6.79 17.42 0.83
N GLN A 160 6.83 17.98 -0.38
CA GLN A 160 5.66 18.55 -1.03
C GLN A 160 4.85 17.42 -1.65
N VAL A 161 3.55 17.41 -1.36
CA VAL A 161 2.62 16.43 -1.90
C VAL A 161 1.56 17.16 -2.69
N ARG A 162 1.51 16.88 -3.98
CA ARG A 162 0.42 17.28 -4.87
C ARG A 162 -0.76 16.36 -4.66
N LEU A 163 -1.90 16.90 -4.24
CA LEU A 163 -3.05 16.13 -3.82
C LEU A 163 -3.93 15.68 -5.00
N TYR A 164 -4.43 14.46 -4.92
CA TYR A 164 -5.52 13.93 -5.75
C TYR A 164 -6.88 14.02 -5.06
N ARG A 165 -6.87 14.25 -3.74
CA ARG A 165 -8.06 14.32 -2.89
C ARG A 165 -8.10 15.65 -2.17
N SER A 166 -9.31 16.09 -1.79
CA SER A 166 -9.47 17.31 -1.00
C SER A 166 -8.89 17.14 0.41
N GLN A 167 -8.43 18.24 1.01
CA GLN A 167 -7.97 18.23 2.40
C GLN A 167 -9.04 17.73 3.39
N ASP A 168 -10.32 17.94 3.10
CA ASP A 168 -11.40 17.46 3.94
C ASP A 168 -11.49 15.94 3.98
N GLN A 169 -11.29 15.27 2.84
CA GLN A 169 -11.19 13.81 2.77
C GLN A 169 -9.95 13.30 3.54
N ILE A 170 -8.83 14.01 3.46
CA ILE A 170 -7.60 13.66 4.17
C ILE A 170 -7.79 13.79 5.68
N ARG A 171 -8.45 14.84 6.16
CA ARG A 171 -8.76 15.03 7.59
C ARG A 171 -9.62 13.92 8.18
N ARG A 172 -10.41 13.24 7.37
CA ARG A 172 -11.27 12.12 7.78
C ARG A 172 -10.60 10.76 7.65
N THR A 173 -9.30 10.74 7.30
CA THR A 173 -8.53 9.51 7.11
C THR A 173 -7.97 9.00 8.43
N ILE A 174 -8.19 7.72 8.70
CA ILE A 174 -7.59 6.98 9.81
C ILE A 174 -6.36 6.23 9.27
N PHE A 175 -5.21 6.46 9.87
CA PHE A 175 -3.98 5.74 9.56
C PHE A 175 -3.85 4.51 10.45
N ALA A 176 -3.61 3.35 9.83
CA ALA A 176 -3.26 2.09 10.47
C ALA A 176 -1.89 1.64 9.97
N ILE A 177 -0.86 1.73 10.81
CA ILE A 177 0.50 1.28 10.47
C ILE A 177 0.84 0.10 11.38
N GLY A 178 1.22 -1.04 10.81
CA GLY A 178 1.54 -2.21 11.62
C GLY A 178 1.40 -3.52 10.87
N SER A 179 0.97 -4.55 11.57
CA SER A 179 0.67 -5.84 10.95
C SER A 179 -0.64 -5.76 10.17
N HIS A 180 -0.63 -6.35 8.98
CA HIS A 180 -1.81 -6.36 8.12
C HIS A 180 -2.71 -7.58 8.35
N ASP A 181 -4.00 -7.34 8.21
CA ASP A 181 -5.04 -8.36 8.13
C ASP A 181 -6.09 -7.95 7.11
N MET A 182 -6.63 -8.92 6.35
CA MET A 182 -7.69 -8.64 5.36
C MET A 182 -8.96 -8.04 5.99
N THR A 183 -9.19 -8.27 7.28
CA THR A 183 -10.31 -7.65 7.99
C THR A 183 -10.17 -6.14 8.15
N LEU A 184 -8.98 -5.57 7.95
CA LEU A 184 -8.81 -4.12 7.85
C LEU A 184 -9.46 -3.54 6.59
N ASP A 185 -9.51 -4.30 5.49
CA ASP A 185 -10.20 -3.89 4.27
C ASP A 185 -11.72 -3.90 4.48
N LEU A 186 -12.25 -4.87 5.25
CA LEU A 186 -13.65 -4.88 5.67
C LEU A 186 -13.96 -3.69 6.59
N LEU A 187 -13.06 -3.37 7.53
CA LEU A 187 -13.19 -2.18 8.36
C LEU A 187 -13.18 -0.90 7.52
N ALA A 188 -12.31 -0.81 6.52
CA ALA A 188 -12.26 0.32 5.60
C ALA A 188 -13.61 0.53 4.91
N SER A 189 -14.20 -0.53 4.36
CA SER A 189 -15.53 -0.48 3.73
C SER A 189 -16.63 -0.07 4.70
N ALA A 190 -16.61 -0.56 5.95
CA ALA A 190 -17.58 -0.19 6.96
C ALA A 190 -17.43 1.26 7.44
N LEU A 191 -16.22 1.82 7.41
CA LEU A 191 -15.94 3.21 7.77
C LEU A 191 -16.35 4.19 6.67
N GLU A 192 -16.23 3.78 5.41
CA GLU A 192 -16.60 4.60 4.26
C GLU A 192 -18.09 5.01 4.30
N SER A 193 -18.98 4.09 4.65
CA SER A 193 -20.41 4.38 4.85
C SER A 193 -20.68 5.43 5.95
N ARG A 194 -19.70 5.69 6.83
CA ARG A 194 -19.74 6.70 7.90
C ARG A 194 -18.93 7.95 7.58
N GLY A 195 -18.56 8.14 6.33
CA GLY A 195 -17.74 9.27 5.88
C GLY A 195 -16.32 9.28 6.44
N ARG A 196 -15.80 8.12 6.88
CA ARG A 196 -14.42 7.93 7.35
C ARG A 196 -13.68 7.05 6.37
N ARG A 197 -12.39 7.26 6.26
CA ARG A 197 -11.51 6.47 5.42
C ARG A 197 -10.43 5.80 6.27
N LEU A 198 -10.16 4.54 6.01
CA LEU A 198 -9.05 3.82 6.64
C LEU A 198 -7.97 3.55 5.60
N VAL A 199 -6.74 3.88 5.96
CA VAL A 199 -5.56 3.56 5.17
C VAL A 199 -4.61 2.73 5.99
N SER A 200 -4.13 1.63 5.44
CA SER A 200 -3.20 0.74 6.09
C SER A 200 -1.83 0.71 5.41
N ALA A 201 -0.76 0.71 6.20
CA ALA A 201 0.60 0.48 5.76
C ALA A 201 1.22 -0.69 6.53
N ASN A 202 1.74 -1.67 5.78
CA ASN A 202 2.29 -2.90 6.35
C ASN A 202 3.77 -2.72 6.68
N VAL A 203 4.08 -2.67 7.97
CA VAL A 203 5.46 -2.56 8.49
C VAL A 203 5.78 -3.62 9.55
N GLY A 204 4.84 -4.55 9.78
CA GLY A 204 4.92 -5.54 10.86
C GLY A 204 4.56 -4.98 12.24
N SER A 205 4.42 -5.89 13.21
CA SER A 205 3.92 -5.55 14.55
C SER A 205 4.81 -4.57 15.32
N GLN A 206 6.13 -4.80 15.33
CA GLN A 206 7.08 -3.92 16.01
C GLN A 206 7.12 -2.53 15.37
N GLY A 207 7.15 -2.48 14.01
CA GLY A 207 7.09 -1.22 13.28
C GLY A 207 5.83 -0.42 13.58
N GLY A 208 4.70 -1.10 13.79
CA GLY A 208 3.45 -0.47 14.21
C GLY A 208 3.53 0.17 15.60
N LEU A 209 4.10 -0.52 16.58
CA LEU A 209 4.29 0.04 17.94
C LEU A 209 5.24 1.24 17.91
N VAL A 210 6.33 1.17 17.13
CA VAL A 210 7.23 2.31 16.93
C VAL A 210 6.51 3.48 16.28
N ALA A 211 5.64 3.24 15.29
CA ALA A 211 4.85 4.28 14.64
C ALA A 211 3.87 4.96 15.62
N ILE A 212 3.22 4.21 16.54
CA ILE A 212 2.41 4.79 17.62
C ILE A 212 3.28 5.68 18.51
N ARG A 213 4.43 5.16 18.97
CA ARG A 213 5.35 5.92 19.82
C ARG A 213 5.77 7.26 19.21
N ARG A 214 5.98 7.28 17.89
CA ARG A 214 6.38 8.49 17.15
C ARG A 214 5.20 9.41 16.79
N GLY A 215 3.95 9.02 17.08
CA GLY A 215 2.77 9.76 16.65
C GLY A 215 2.57 9.77 15.14
N GLU A 216 2.93 8.68 14.47
CA GLU A 216 2.85 8.51 13.01
C GLU A 216 1.62 7.69 12.57
N THR A 217 0.81 7.23 13.50
CA THR A 217 -0.39 6.43 13.22
C THR A 217 -1.45 6.61 14.29
N HIS A 218 -2.71 6.43 13.93
CA HIS A 218 -3.82 6.42 14.87
C HIS A 218 -3.99 5.05 15.54
N MET A 219 -3.63 3.98 14.83
CA MET A 219 -3.76 2.61 15.31
C MET A 219 -2.70 1.71 14.69
N ALA A 220 -2.35 0.65 15.38
CA ALA A 220 -1.40 -0.35 14.90
C ALA A 220 -1.91 -1.77 15.13
N GLY A 221 -1.87 -2.59 14.08
CA GLY A 221 -2.05 -4.03 14.21
C GLY A 221 -0.80 -4.69 14.77
N CYS A 222 -0.93 -5.48 15.85
CA CYS A 222 0.17 -6.23 16.40
C CYS A 222 -0.24 -7.64 16.85
N HIS A 223 0.71 -8.59 16.82
CA HIS A 223 0.54 -9.98 17.22
C HIS A 223 1.90 -10.53 17.69
N LEU A 224 2.41 -9.95 18.76
CA LEU A 224 3.67 -10.32 19.38
C LEU A 224 3.38 -11.23 20.58
N LEU A 225 3.84 -12.47 20.48
CA LEU A 225 3.75 -13.45 21.58
C LEU A 225 4.89 -13.19 22.55
N ASP A 226 4.56 -13.11 23.81
CA ASP A 226 5.53 -13.23 24.88
C ASP A 226 5.73 -14.73 25.18
N PRO A 227 6.91 -15.29 24.94
CA PRO A 227 7.14 -16.73 25.09
C PRO A 227 7.05 -17.21 26.55
N ASP A 228 7.36 -16.33 27.51
CA ASP A 228 7.38 -16.68 28.93
C ASP A 228 5.98 -16.77 29.53
N SER A 229 5.11 -15.82 29.19
CA SER A 229 3.74 -15.79 29.71
C SER A 229 2.70 -16.43 28.77
N GLY A 230 3.03 -16.68 27.51
CA GLY A 230 2.08 -17.12 26.50
C GLY A 230 1.04 -16.05 26.10
N VAL A 231 1.21 -14.82 26.56
CA VAL A 231 0.26 -13.73 26.35
C VAL A 231 0.70 -12.85 25.17
N TYR A 232 -0.28 -12.47 24.34
CA TYR A 232 0.00 -11.62 23.19
C TYR A 232 0.01 -10.13 23.54
N ASN A 233 0.98 -9.42 22.99
CA ASN A 233 1.10 -7.98 22.86
C ASN A 233 1.28 -7.18 24.16
N LEU A 234 0.87 -7.67 25.33
CA LEU A 234 0.92 -6.88 26.57
C LEU A 234 2.35 -6.51 26.97
N ALA A 235 3.27 -7.47 26.92
CA ALA A 235 4.69 -7.22 27.23
C ALA A 235 5.29 -6.24 26.23
N ALA A 236 5.07 -6.45 24.94
CA ALA A 236 5.56 -5.57 23.89
C ALA A 236 4.99 -4.15 24.00
N VAL A 237 3.69 -3.99 24.30
CA VAL A 237 3.10 -2.66 24.49
C VAL A 237 3.72 -1.95 25.70
N LYS A 238 3.95 -2.64 26.82
CA LYS A 238 4.64 -2.06 27.98
C LYS A 238 6.07 -1.64 27.66
N GLU A 239 6.77 -2.43 26.86
CA GLU A 239 8.16 -2.17 26.46
C GLU A 239 8.26 -0.98 25.49
N TYR A 240 7.44 -0.99 24.43
CA TYR A 240 7.53 0.02 23.35
C TYR A 240 6.81 1.33 23.68
N LEU A 241 5.80 1.30 24.54
CA LEU A 241 4.88 2.41 24.83
C LEU A 241 4.71 2.63 26.36
N PRO A 242 5.80 2.71 27.16
CA PRO A 242 5.74 2.63 28.63
C PRO A 242 4.89 3.75 29.27
N GLU A 243 4.85 4.93 28.67
CA GLU A 243 4.18 6.11 29.24
C GLU A 243 3.01 6.61 28.38
N MET A 244 2.59 5.81 27.39
CA MET A 244 1.54 6.23 26.48
C MET A 244 0.18 5.71 26.88
N ASP A 245 -0.83 6.61 26.90
CA ASP A 245 -2.23 6.19 27.07
C ASP A 245 -2.75 5.55 25.77
N VAL A 246 -2.56 4.25 25.66
CA VAL A 246 -3.02 3.44 24.52
C VAL A 246 -4.11 2.48 24.97
N LYS A 247 -5.05 2.21 24.05
CA LYS A 247 -6.06 1.19 24.25
C LYS A 247 -5.75 -0.02 23.39
N ILE A 248 -5.71 -1.20 24.03
CA ILE A 248 -5.56 -2.48 23.34
C ILE A 248 -6.96 -3.04 23.09
N VAL A 249 -7.25 -3.36 21.82
CA VAL A 249 -8.53 -3.93 21.40
C VAL A 249 -8.27 -5.27 20.73
N ARG A 250 -8.96 -6.33 21.19
CA ARG A 250 -8.97 -7.61 20.47
C ARG A 250 -9.66 -7.41 19.14
N TRP A 251 -8.95 -7.74 18.04
CA TRP A 251 -9.45 -7.54 16.69
C TRP A 251 -9.91 -8.85 16.04
N VAL A 252 -8.99 -9.76 15.78
CA VAL A 252 -9.27 -11.04 15.13
C VAL A 252 -8.50 -12.17 15.81
N GLN A 253 -9.05 -13.38 15.71
CA GLN A 253 -8.37 -14.61 16.04
C GLN A 253 -8.16 -15.39 14.74
N ARG A 254 -6.95 -15.89 14.53
CA ARG A 254 -6.58 -16.65 13.34
C ARG A 254 -6.22 -18.08 13.71
N GLN A 255 -6.56 -19.00 12.84
CA GLN A 255 -5.96 -20.33 12.82
C GLN A 255 -4.81 -20.31 11.82
N GLN A 256 -3.72 -20.97 12.15
CA GLN A 256 -2.59 -21.15 11.25
C GLN A 256 -2.27 -22.64 11.14
N GLY A 257 -1.75 -23.04 9.97
CA GLY A 257 -1.38 -24.40 9.70
C GLY A 257 -0.10 -24.49 8.87
N LEU A 258 0.39 -25.70 8.70
CA LEU A 258 1.49 -26.03 7.81
C LEU A 258 0.93 -26.33 6.43
N ILE A 259 1.52 -25.73 5.40
CA ILE A 259 1.22 -26.07 4.01
C ILE A 259 2.12 -27.26 3.65
N VAL A 260 1.51 -28.38 3.31
CA VAL A 260 2.21 -29.61 2.95
C VAL A 260 1.87 -30.05 1.51
N ALA A 261 2.68 -30.93 0.94
CA ALA A 261 2.40 -31.50 -0.37
C ALA A 261 1.05 -32.26 -0.36
N ARG A 262 0.38 -32.31 -1.52
CA ARG A 262 -0.92 -33.00 -1.66
C ARG A 262 -0.81 -34.45 -1.18
N GLY A 263 -1.78 -34.86 -0.37
CA GLY A 263 -1.79 -36.19 0.24
C GLY A 263 -0.88 -36.34 1.44
N ASN A 264 -0.19 -35.28 1.87
CA ASN A 264 0.70 -35.27 3.03
C ASN A 264 1.67 -36.48 3.09
N PRO A 265 2.50 -36.71 2.05
CA PRO A 265 3.30 -37.93 1.91
C PRO A 265 4.38 -38.10 3.00
N LYS A 266 4.63 -37.05 3.78
CA LYS A 266 5.59 -37.07 4.91
C LYS A 266 4.90 -37.14 6.26
N GLU A 267 3.58 -37.31 6.27
CA GLU A 267 2.77 -37.44 7.48
C GLU A 267 3.07 -36.31 8.49
N ILE A 268 3.03 -35.07 8.04
CA ILE A 268 3.22 -33.88 8.87
C ILE A 268 1.88 -33.50 9.49
N HIS A 269 1.71 -33.70 10.78
CA HIS A 269 0.48 -33.40 11.52
C HIS A 269 0.69 -32.27 12.54
N GLY A 270 1.92 -31.94 12.89
CA GLY A 270 2.26 -30.91 13.86
C GLY A 270 3.65 -30.31 13.63
N LEU A 271 4.01 -29.38 14.48
CA LEU A 271 5.32 -28.74 14.42
C LEU A 271 6.47 -29.69 14.78
N GLU A 272 6.19 -30.68 15.60
CA GLU A 272 7.13 -31.74 16.01
C GLU A 272 7.66 -32.53 14.83
N ASP A 273 6.77 -32.70 13.83
CA ASP A 273 7.11 -33.46 12.62
C ASP A 273 8.12 -32.73 11.69
N LEU A 274 8.32 -31.43 11.92
CA LEU A 274 9.34 -30.66 11.18
C LEU A 274 10.77 -31.12 11.51
N ALA A 275 10.96 -31.82 12.63
CA ALA A 275 12.25 -32.41 13.03
C ALA A 275 12.50 -33.77 12.37
N LYS A 276 11.52 -34.36 11.66
CA LYS A 276 11.71 -35.66 10.98
C LYS A 276 12.81 -35.57 9.93
N PRO A 277 13.64 -36.62 9.79
CA PRO A 277 14.64 -36.68 8.72
C PRO A 277 14.03 -36.46 7.33
N GLY A 278 14.69 -35.67 6.51
CA GLY A 278 14.24 -35.38 5.13
C GLY A 278 13.04 -34.40 5.04
N VAL A 279 12.61 -33.78 6.14
CA VAL A 279 11.67 -32.65 6.12
C VAL A 279 12.44 -31.36 5.96
N SER A 280 12.07 -30.55 4.98
CA SER A 280 12.53 -29.18 4.82
C SER A 280 11.37 -28.22 5.10
N PHE A 281 11.65 -27.15 5.84
CA PHE A 281 10.65 -26.15 6.22
C PHE A 281 11.11 -24.76 5.78
N VAL A 282 10.20 -24.03 5.11
CA VAL A 282 10.42 -22.63 4.74
C VAL A 282 9.70 -21.75 5.75
N ASN A 283 10.47 -21.08 6.60
CA ASN A 283 9.92 -20.16 7.59
C ASN A 283 9.74 -18.76 7.00
N ARG A 284 8.92 -17.96 7.64
CA ARG A 284 8.76 -16.53 7.31
C ARG A 284 10.01 -15.74 7.70
N GLN A 285 10.19 -14.58 7.07
CA GLN A 285 11.29 -13.65 7.39
C GLN A 285 11.27 -13.21 8.87
N ARG A 286 12.44 -12.94 9.43
CA ARG A 286 12.58 -12.37 10.79
C ARG A 286 11.74 -11.10 10.94
N GLY A 287 11.06 -10.93 12.10
CA GLY A 287 10.17 -9.79 12.36
C GLY A 287 8.73 -9.97 11.86
N ALA A 288 8.42 -11.00 11.07
CA ALA A 288 7.06 -11.48 10.95
C ALA A 288 6.70 -12.14 12.29
N GLY A 289 5.55 -11.83 12.86
CA GLY A 289 5.15 -12.26 14.23
C GLY A 289 5.19 -13.76 14.55
N LEU A 290 5.71 -14.58 13.63
CA LEU A 290 5.95 -16.02 13.72
C LEU A 290 7.40 -16.40 13.48
N ALA A 291 8.29 -15.45 13.25
CA ALA A 291 9.70 -15.70 12.99
C ALA A 291 10.54 -15.75 14.28
N GLY A 292 9.95 -16.16 15.39
CA GLY A 292 10.72 -16.61 16.54
C GLY A 292 11.54 -17.87 16.18
N PRO A 293 12.62 -18.19 16.87
CA PRO A 293 13.21 -19.49 16.77
C PRO A 293 12.09 -20.50 17.02
N VAL A 294 11.84 -21.40 16.06
CA VAL A 294 11.02 -22.57 16.33
C VAL A 294 11.84 -23.41 17.31
N ALA A 295 11.73 -23.08 18.59
CA ALA A 295 12.13 -24.01 19.63
C ALA A 295 11.14 -25.17 19.50
N ILE A 296 11.62 -26.31 19.03
CA ILE A 296 10.83 -27.52 18.76
C ILE A 296 10.35 -28.16 20.07
N GLU A 297 10.72 -27.62 21.21
CA GLU A 297 10.31 -28.07 22.53
C GLU A 297 9.09 -27.25 23.00
N GLY A 298 7.90 -27.83 22.90
CA GLY A 298 6.74 -27.47 23.73
C GLY A 298 5.81 -26.35 23.28
N LEU A 299 5.73 -26.02 22.00
CA LEU A 299 4.77 -25.02 21.50
C LEU A 299 3.36 -25.56 21.39
N VAL A 300 2.54 -25.23 22.39
CA VAL A 300 1.07 -25.40 22.33
C VAL A 300 0.52 -24.32 21.39
N TRP A 301 -0.08 -24.73 20.30
CA TRP A 301 -0.74 -23.86 19.34
C TRP A 301 -2.08 -23.36 19.92
N ASN A 302 -2.08 -22.14 20.42
CA ASN A 302 -3.30 -21.39 20.68
C ASN A 302 -3.42 -20.27 19.62
N GLY A 303 -4.61 -20.17 19.02
CA GLY A 303 -4.89 -19.27 17.89
C GLY A 303 -4.44 -17.82 18.13
N TYR A 304 -3.92 -17.18 17.07
CA TYR A 304 -3.40 -15.81 17.09
C TYR A 304 -4.48 -14.78 17.35
N GLN A 305 -4.18 -13.83 18.21
CA GLN A 305 -4.98 -12.62 18.38
C GLN A 305 -4.24 -11.43 17.78
N ILE A 306 -4.82 -10.80 16.76
CA ILE A 306 -4.40 -9.46 16.36
C ILE A 306 -5.14 -8.47 17.24
N GLN A 307 -4.38 -7.66 17.96
CA GLN A 307 -4.89 -6.57 18.75
C GLN A 307 -4.49 -5.26 18.07
N ILE A 308 -5.38 -4.28 18.13
CA ILE A 308 -5.14 -2.96 17.60
C ILE A 308 -4.87 -2.02 18.76
N GLY A 309 -3.68 -1.42 18.79
CA GLY A 309 -3.37 -0.31 19.69
C GLY A 309 -3.92 0.99 19.08
N ILE A 310 -4.71 1.75 19.82
CA ILE A 310 -5.27 3.04 19.42
C ILE A 310 -4.66 4.12 20.30
N ASP A 311 -4.02 5.12 19.70
CA ASP A 311 -3.51 6.29 20.43
C ASP A 311 -4.67 7.24 20.74
N ARG A 312 -5.00 7.39 22.03
CA ARG A 312 -6.10 8.24 22.51
C ARG A 312 -5.88 9.73 22.25
N ARG A 313 -4.64 10.18 22.16
CA ARG A 313 -4.32 11.58 21.89
C ARG A 313 -4.82 12.04 20.53
N CYS A 314 -4.93 11.13 19.56
CA CYS A 314 -5.43 11.41 18.23
C CYS A 314 -6.97 11.57 18.17
N PHE A 315 -7.71 11.20 19.23
CA PHE A 315 -9.17 11.24 19.29
C PHE A 315 -9.71 11.87 20.58
N PRO A 316 -9.31 13.10 20.94
CA PRO A 316 -9.67 13.69 22.22
C PRO A 316 -11.17 13.96 22.42
N ARG A 317 -11.98 13.93 21.36
CA ARG A 317 -13.43 14.18 21.38
C ARG A 317 -14.28 13.14 20.67
N ALA A 318 -13.70 12.09 20.12
CA ALA A 318 -14.48 11.02 19.52
C ALA A 318 -15.12 10.22 20.65
N GLY A 319 -16.41 10.44 20.87
CA GLY A 319 -17.21 9.60 21.74
C GLY A 319 -16.95 8.14 21.36
N TRP A 320 -16.64 7.38 22.37
CA TRP A 320 -16.26 5.98 22.29
C TRP A 320 -17.23 5.18 21.41
N ILE A 321 -16.76 4.58 20.33
CA ILE A 321 -17.44 3.46 19.70
C ILE A 321 -17.12 2.23 20.55
N GLY A 322 -17.80 2.11 21.68
CA GLY A 322 -17.70 0.95 22.54
C GLY A 322 -18.19 -0.30 21.84
N SER A 323 -17.92 -1.45 22.40
CA SER A 323 -18.34 -2.78 21.90
C SER A 323 -19.83 -2.91 21.56
N ARG A 324 -20.68 -2.03 22.09
CA ARG A 324 -22.12 -1.96 21.76
C ARG A 324 -22.40 -1.48 20.34
N HIS A 325 -21.53 -0.67 19.73
CA HIS A 325 -21.75 -0.18 18.36
C HIS A 325 -21.26 -1.16 17.29
N LEU A 326 -20.48 -2.17 17.67
CA LEU A 326 -20.11 -3.27 16.79
C LEU A 326 -21.20 -4.34 16.70
N GLN A 327 -22.23 -4.28 17.55
CA GLN A 327 -23.39 -5.20 17.48
C GLN A 327 -24.27 -5.00 16.22
N GLY A 328 -24.13 -3.88 15.52
CA GLY A 328 -24.80 -3.62 14.24
C GLY A 328 -24.00 -4.02 13.00
N MET A 329 -22.82 -4.60 13.14
CA MET A 329 -22.11 -5.22 12.00
C MET A 329 -22.82 -6.51 11.58
N PRO A 330 -22.87 -6.82 10.26
CA PRO A 330 -23.56 -8.00 9.76
C PRO A 330 -23.12 -9.24 10.54
N GLN A 331 -24.05 -10.07 10.93
CA GLN A 331 -23.82 -11.30 11.71
C GLN A 331 -22.74 -12.23 11.14
N ARG A 332 -22.34 -12.07 9.89
CA ARG A 332 -21.21 -12.80 9.29
C ARG A 332 -19.87 -12.60 10.00
N LEU A 333 -19.68 -11.50 10.75
CA LEU A 333 -18.49 -11.30 11.60
C LEU A 333 -18.63 -11.97 12.98
N HIS A 334 -19.87 -12.32 13.40
CA HIS A 334 -20.14 -13.03 14.65
C HIS A 334 -20.16 -14.56 14.51
N THR A 335 -20.42 -15.12 13.32
CA THR A 335 -20.58 -16.56 13.08
C THR A 335 -19.26 -17.34 12.97
N TRP A 336 -18.11 -16.68 13.10
CA TRP A 336 -16.82 -17.36 13.30
C TRP A 336 -16.57 -17.80 14.75
N ARG A 337 -17.62 -17.87 15.55
CA ARG A 337 -17.62 -18.60 16.82
C ARG A 337 -18.09 -20.02 16.55
N GLN A 338 -17.19 -20.98 16.80
CA GLN A 338 -17.48 -22.40 16.97
C GLN A 338 -18.02 -23.14 15.72
N SER A 339 -17.11 -23.63 14.90
CA SER A 339 -17.31 -24.92 14.27
C SER A 339 -16.35 -25.94 14.87
N PRO A 340 -16.83 -27.09 15.31
CA PRO A 340 -15.95 -28.18 15.75
C PRO A 340 -15.07 -28.63 14.58
N ALA A 341 -13.85 -29.03 14.88
CA ALA A 341 -12.80 -29.44 13.95
C ALA A 341 -13.10 -30.70 13.10
N SER A 342 -14.36 -30.99 12.73
CA SER A 342 -14.71 -32.22 12.12
C SER A 342 -15.52 -32.16 10.81
N LEU A 343 -15.63 -31.01 10.15
CA LEU A 343 -16.36 -30.94 8.87
C LEU A 343 -15.74 -29.91 7.90
N LEU A 344 -14.54 -30.17 7.41
CA LEU A 344 -14.08 -29.61 6.14
C LEU A 344 -13.56 -30.75 5.28
N ASP A 345 -14.33 -31.07 4.24
CA ASP A 345 -13.93 -31.98 3.17
C ASP A 345 -12.62 -31.40 2.54
N PRO A 346 -11.57 -32.22 2.45
CA PRO A 346 -10.31 -31.81 1.84
C PRO A 346 -10.41 -31.32 0.38
N ARG A 347 -11.57 -31.46 -0.25
CA ARG A 347 -11.84 -31.09 -1.64
C ARG A 347 -12.19 -29.61 -1.85
N ASP A 348 -12.51 -28.89 -0.77
CA ASP A 348 -12.96 -27.47 -0.86
C ASP A 348 -11.83 -26.43 -0.64
N GLN A 349 -10.58 -26.87 -0.59
CA GLN A 349 -9.44 -25.98 -0.29
C GLN A 349 -8.59 -25.56 -1.48
N ILE A 350 -9.04 -25.79 -2.72
CA ILE A 350 -8.35 -25.32 -3.93
C ILE A 350 -9.38 -24.69 -4.89
N GLN A 351 -9.63 -23.43 -4.72
CA GLN A 351 -9.96 -22.48 -5.78
C GLN A 351 -9.38 -21.10 -5.43
#